data_7ff560a8c7573dd2ceac8f9f85715e9c
#
_entry.id   7ff560a8c7573dd2ceac8f9f85715e9c
#
_cell.length_a   1.000
_cell.length_b   1.000
_cell.length_c   1.000
_cell.angle_alpha   90.00
_cell.angle_beta   90.00
_cell.angle_gamma   90.00
#
_symmetry.space_group_name_H-M   'P 1'
#
loop_
_entity.id
_entity.type
_entity.pdbx_description
1 polymer ?
#
loop_
_entity_poly.entity_id
_entity_poly.type
_entity_poly.pdbx_seq_one_letter_code
_entity_poly.pdbx_strand_id
1 'polypeptide(L)'
;MIYWIWLTQIPQVGPVLSNRLLEKFKTPVEIYRADNEALQLVKGISNRQIEGILCSKSLDKSKEILDMCNKKKISILTNQDSRYPFKAKMLEDAPVILYYQGYFADLSYSVGIVGARRCNQEVKKQCVQITQSYVRQGIPVVSGMAKEIEPQCVSMKADIL
;
A
#
# COMPACT_ATOMS: atom_id res chain seq x y z
N MET A 1 -0.58 -15.19 2.54
CA MET A 1 -1.17 -13.89 2.13
C MET A 1 -2.41 -13.51 2.95
N ILE A 2 -3.31 -14.44 3.25
CA ILE A 2 -4.59 -14.15 3.93
C ILE A 2 -4.45 -13.42 5.27
N TYR A 3 -3.47 -13.78 6.10
CA TYR A 3 -3.21 -13.12 7.38
C TYR A 3 -2.65 -11.69 7.23
N TRP A 4 -1.98 -11.38 6.14
CA TRP A 4 -1.57 -10.02 5.81
C TRP A 4 -2.78 -9.13 5.54
N ILE A 5 -3.74 -9.64 4.76
CA ILE A 5 -5.01 -8.94 4.50
C ILE A 5 -5.79 -8.80 5.80
N TRP A 6 -5.89 -9.88 6.61
CA TRP A 6 -6.56 -9.86 7.90
C TRP A 6 -6.03 -8.73 8.81
N LEU A 7 -4.71 -8.59 8.92
CA LEU A 7 -4.09 -7.57 9.77
C LEU A 7 -4.56 -6.15 9.40
N THR A 8 -4.79 -5.88 8.12
CA THR A 8 -5.29 -4.57 7.66
C THR A 8 -6.78 -4.36 7.83
N GLN A 9 -7.54 -5.40 8.20
CA GLN A 9 -8.99 -5.31 8.40
C GLN A 9 -9.40 -5.16 9.87
N ILE A 10 -8.43 -5.24 10.80
CA ILE A 10 -8.71 -5.16 12.23
C ILE A 10 -9.09 -3.72 12.58
N PRO A 11 -10.26 -3.48 13.19
CA PRO A 11 -10.68 -2.14 13.62
C PRO A 11 -9.65 -1.49 14.55
N GLN A 12 -9.34 -0.22 14.33
CA GLN A 12 -8.40 0.59 15.13
C GLN A 12 -6.94 0.12 15.11
N VAL A 13 -6.59 -0.84 14.29
CA VAL A 13 -5.21 -1.25 14.01
C VAL A 13 -4.80 -0.63 12.68
N GLY A 14 -4.22 0.57 12.75
CA GLY A 14 -3.67 1.27 11.59
C GLY A 14 -2.23 0.82 11.26
N PRO A 15 -1.62 1.40 10.21
CA PRO A 15 -0.29 1.00 9.75
C PRO A 15 0.78 1.07 10.84
N VAL A 16 0.81 2.12 11.65
CA VAL A 16 1.79 2.30 12.74
C VAL A 16 1.74 1.12 13.72
N LEU A 17 0.53 0.76 14.21
CA LEU A 17 0.40 -0.37 15.13
C LEU A 17 0.68 -1.69 14.43
N SER A 18 0.25 -1.86 13.18
CA SER A 18 0.55 -3.06 12.40
C SER A 18 2.06 -3.28 12.25
N ASN A 19 2.83 -2.21 12.00
CA ASN A 19 4.29 -2.29 11.92
C ASN A 19 4.91 -2.69 13.27
N ARG A 20 4.48 -2.08 14.38
CA ARG A 20 4.94 -2.44 15.73
C ARG A 20 4.62 -3.90 16.11
N LEU A 21 3.43 -4.38 15.73
CA LEU A 21 3.04 -5.78 15.89
C LEU A 21 3.98 -6.70 15.09
N LEU A 22 4.29 -6.36 13.84
CA LEU A 22 5.21 -7.13 12.99
C LEU A 22 6.66 -7.08 13.49
N GLU A 23 7.10 -5.99 14.10
CA GLU A 23 8.42 -5.92 14.77
C GLU A 23 8.52 -6.92 15.91
N LYS A 24 7.45 -7.09 16.70
CA LYS A 24 7.40 -8.01 17.85
C LYS A 24 7.22 -9.45 17.41
N PHE A 25 6.22 -9.74 16.59
CA PHE A 25 5.77 -11.09 16.25
C PHE A 25 6.34 -11.62 14.93
N LYS A 26 7.03 -10.79 14.15
CA LYS A 26 7.64 -11.10 12.85
C LYS A 26 6.66 -11.44 11.73
N THR A 27 5.58 -12.17 11.98
CA THR A 27 4.60 -12.58 10.98
C THR A 27 3.15 -12.26 11.41
N PRO A 28 2.24 -11.97 10.48
CA PRO A 28 0.82 -11.80 10.81
C PRO A 28 0.17 -13.07 11.38
N VAL A 29 0.71 -14.25 11.08
CA VAL A 29 0.21 -15.53 11.64
C VAL A 29 0.46 -15.59 13.15
N GLU A 30 1.63 -15.16 13.60
CA GLU A 30 1.95 -15.10 15.03
C GLU A 30 1.09 -14.06 15.75
N ILE A 31 0.81 -12.91 15.14
CA ILE A 31 -0.15 -11.92 15.68
C ILE A 31 -1.54 -12.53 15.80
N TYR A 32 -1.97 -13.26 14.77
CA TYR A 32 -3.26 -13.96 14.79
C TYR A 32 -3.36 -14.98 15.91
N ARG A 33 -2.28 -15.70 16.26
CA ARG A 33 -2.23 -16.71 17.31
C ARG A 33 -1.96 -16.15 18.70
N ALA A 34 -1.50 -14.90 18.79
CA ALA A 34 -1.15 -14.28 20.05
C ALA A 34 -2.35 -14.20 21.00
N ASP A 35 -2.08 -14.41 22.27
CA ASP A 35 -3.01 -14.21 23.39
C ASP A 35 -2.93 -12.78 23.92
N ASN A 36 -3.75 -12.49 24.92
CA ASN A 36 -3.83 -11.17 25.54
C ASN A 36 -2.49 -10.73 26.16
N GLU A 37 -1.79 -11.65 26.85
CA GLU A 37 -0.55 -11.36 27.55
C GLU A 37 0.57 -10.99 26.56
N ALA A 38 0.71 -11.76 25.49
CA ALA A 38 1.68 -11.49 24.44
C ALA A 38 1.42 -10.14 23.71
N LEU A 39 0.15 -9.81 23.48
CA LEU A 39 -0.24 -8.55 22.86
C LEU A 39 0.05 -7.34 23.76
N GLN A 40 -0.13 -7.45 25.07
CA GLN A 40 0.19 -6.38 26.04
C GLN A 40 1.66 -5.95 26.02
N LEU A 41 2.55 -6.82 25.58
CA LEU A 41 3.98 -6.53 25.47
C LEU A 41 4.32 -5.60 24.25
N VAL A 42 3.35 -5.28 23.42
CA VAL A 42 3.57 -4.38 22.26
C VAL A 42 3.51 -2.93 22.72
N LYS A 43 4.56 -2.18 22.48
CA LYS A 43 4.67 -0.78 22.91
C LYS A 43 3.53 0.08 22.33
N GLY A 44 2.79 0.74 23.23
CA GLY A 44 1.76 1.71 22.87
C GLY A 44 0.46 1.09 22.35
N ILE A 45 0.22 -0.19 22.58
CA ILE A 45 -1.06 -0.83 22.30
C ILE A 45 -2.05 -0.52 23.43
N SER A 46 -3.28 -0.21 23.09
CA SER A 46 -4.37 -0.01 24.06
C SER A 46 -5.19 -1.29 24.26
N ASN A 47 -5.87 -1.42 25.42
CA ASN A 47 -6.77 -2.54 25.68
C ASN A 47 -7.84 -2.71 24.60
N ARG A 48 -8.37 -1.59 24.06
CA ARG A 48 -9.37 -1.60 23.00
C ARG A 48 -8.83 -2.17 21.69
N GLN A 49 -7.54 -1.94 21.40
CA GLN A 49 -6.89 -2.51 20.20
C GLN A 49 -6.60 -4.00 20.39
N ILE A 50 -6.21 -4.42 21.59
CA ILE A 50 -6.04 -5.84 21.94
C ILE A 50 -7.37 -6.56 21.76
N GLU A 51 -8.44 -6.04 22.32
CA GLU A 51 -9.78 -6.60 22.17
C GLU A 51 -10.18 -6.68 20.69
N GLY A 52 -9.91 -5.61 19.91
CA GLY A 52 -10.13 -5.61 18.46
C GLY A 52 -9.40 -6.75 17.75
N ILE A 53 -8.14 -7.03 18.10
CA ILE A 53 -7.37 -8.14 17.54
C ILE A 53 -7.97 -9.49 17.95
N LEU A 54 -8.30 -9.67 19.22
CA LEU A 54 -8.82 -10.94 19.75
C LEU A 54 -10.22 -11.25 19.22
N CYS A 55 -11.06 -10.24 19.02
CA CYS A 55 -12.41 -10.41 18.47
C CYS A 55 -12.43 -10.55 16.93
N SER A 56 -11.38 -10.13 16.22
CA SER A 56 -11.33 -10.13 14.76
C SER A 56 -10.71 -11.41 14.17
N LYS A 57 -11.02 -12.59 14.72
CA LYS A 57 -10.38 -13.85 14.29
C LYS A 57 -11.01 -14.49 13.04
N SER A 58 -12.12 -13.96 12.49
CA SER A 58 -12.64 -14.45 11.20
C SER A 58 -11.69 -14.04 10.05
N LEU A 59 -11.45 -14.99 9.15
CA LEU A 59 -10.67 -14.80 7.93
C LEU A 59 -11.56 -14.67 6.69
N ASP A 60 -12.89 -14.68 6.82
CA ASP A 60 -13.81 -14.77 5.69
C ASP A 60 -13.71 -13.54 4.79
N LYS A 61 -13.73 -12.33 5.37
CA LYS A 61 -13.51 -11.09 4.63
C LYS A 61 -12.15 -11.06 3.92
N SER A 62 -11.12 -11.62 4.55
CA SER A 62 -9.78 -11.69 3.95
C SER A 62 -9.71 -12.66 2.78
N LYS A 63 -10.47 -13.75 2.84
CA LYS A 63 -10.63 -14.69 1.72
C LYS A 63 -11.35 -14.02 0.55
N GLU A 64 -12.48 -13.33 0.82
CA GLU A 64 -13.23 -12.59 -0.19
C GLU A 64 -12.35 -11.53 -0.90
N ILE A 65 -11.54 -10.77 -0.13
CA ILE A 65 -10.62 -9.78 -0.70
C ILE A 65 -9.57 -10.48 -1.57
N LEU A 66 -8.99 -11.59 -1.10
CA LEU A 66 -7.99 -12.34 -1.87
C LEU A 66 -8.57 -12.89 -3.17
N ASP A 67 -9.79 -13.45 -3.13
CA ASP A 67 -10.50 -13.94 -4.31
C ASP A 67 -10.83 -12.82 -5.30
N MET A 68 -11.21 -11.64 -4.79
CA MET A 68 -11.43 -10.46 -5.62
C MET A 68 -10.13 -9.99 -6.28
N CYS A 69 -9.01 -9.98 -5.55
CA CYS A 69 -7.71 -9.66 -6.10
C CYS A 69 -7.34 -10.62 -7.24
N ASN A 70 -7.52 -11.93 -7.03
CA ASN A 70 -7.25 -12.95 -8.04
C ASN A 70 -8.12 -12.74 -9.30
N LYS A 71 -9.42 -12.54 -9.14
CA LYS A 71 -10.36 -12.28 -10.25
C LYS A 71 -9.99 -11.03 -11.05
N LYS A 72 -9.54 -9.98 -10.38
CA LYS A 72 -9.18 -8.70 -11.00
C LYS A 72 -7.70 -8.60 -11.41
N LYS A 73 -6.91 -9.67 -11.25
CA LYS A 73 -5.46 -9.67 -11.50
C LYS A 73 -4.73 -8.58 -10.72
N ILE A 74 -5.14 -8.36 -9.46
CA ILE A 74 -4.48 -7.47 -8.52
C ILE A 74 -3.48 -8.28 -7.73
N SER A 75 -2.23 -7.87 -7.74
CA SER A 75 -1.16 -8.46 -6.94
C SER A 75 -1.04 -7.75 -5.60
N ILE A 76 -0.53 -8.48 -4.60
CA ILE A 76 -0.34 -7.96 -3.24
C ILE A 76 1.14 -8.04 -2.89
N LEU A 77 1.70 -6.91 -2.47
CA LEU A 77 3.07 -6.77 -2.04
C LEU A 77 3.08 -6.46 -0.54
N THR A 78 3.87 -7.18 0.24
CA THR A 78 4.00 -6.93 1.69
C THR A 78 5.21 -6.03 1.96
N ASN A 79 5.24 -5.35 3.11
CA ASN A 79 6.39 -4.54 3.53
C ASN A 79 7.65 -5.37 3.83
N GLN A 80 7.55 -6.70 3.85
CA GLN A 80 8.67 -7.64 3.97
C GLN A 80 9.22 -8.13 2.62
N ASP A 81 8.52 -7.83 1.51
CA ASP A 81 9.01 -8.15 0.16
C ASP A 81 10.18 -7.21 -0.21
N SER A 82 11.20 -7.76 -0.87
CA SER A 82 12.37 -7.00 -1.32
C SER A 82 12.03 -5.89 -2.33
N ARG A 83 10.94 -6.05 -3.07
CA ARG A 83 10.44 -5.06 -4.05
C ARG A 83 9.65 -3.93 -3.40
N TYR A 84 9.35 -4.02 -2.08
CA TYR A 84 8.60 -2.95 -1.42
C TYR A 84 9.40 -1.64 -1.49
N PRO A 85 8.79 -0.50 -1.90
CA PRO A 85 9.50 0.75 -2.10
C PRO A 85 10.24 1.19 -0.84
N PHE A 86 11.56 1.29 -0.92
CA PHE A 86 12.40 1.65 0.23
C PHE A 86 11.98 2.96 0.89
N LYS A 87 11.71 3.99 0.08
CA LYS A 87 11.25 5.30 0.59
C LYS A 87 9.93 5.20 1.36
N ALA A 88 9.01 4.35 0.92
CA ALA A 88 7.75 4.11 1.63
C ALA A 88 7.99 3.36 2.95
N LYS A 89 8.92 2.39 2.96
CA LYS A 89 9.27 1.62 4.16
C LYS A 89 9.89 2.46 5.27
N MET A 90 10.48 3.60 4.95
CA MET A 90 11.06 4.54 5.93
C MET A 90 10.00 5.34 6.71
N LEU A 91 8.76 5.33 6.28
CA LEU A 91 7.68 6.03 6.97
C LEU A 91 7.17 5.18 8.14
N GLU A 92 6.92 5.82 9.29
CA GLU A 92 6.36 5.12 10.47
C GLU A 92 4.98 4.54 10.19
N ASP A 93 4.21 5.20 9.33
CA ASP A 93 2.87 4.80 8.89
C ASP A 93 2.86 4.05 7.55
N ALA A 94 4.00 3.47 7.14
CA ALA A 94 4.09 2.69 5.92
C ALA A 94 3.02 1.58 5.90
N PRO A 95 2.22 1.45 4.82
CA PRO A 95 1.24 0.38 4.69
C PRO A 95 1.91 -0.99 4.74
N VAL A 96 1.38 -1.92 5.54
CA VAL A 96 1.97 -3.28 5.64
C VAL A 96 1.75 -4.10 4.37
N ILE A 97 0.75 -3.74 3.54
CA ILE A 97 0.53 -4.30 2.20
C ILE A 97 0.22 -3.20 1.20
N LEU A 98 0.63 -3.41 -0.04
CA LEU A 98 0.26 -2.62 -1.21
C LEU A 98 -0.46 -3.51 -2.21
N TYR A 99 -1.59 -3.03 -2.73
CA TYR A 99 -2.28 -3.65 -3.86
C TYR A 99 -1.80 -2.97 -5.15
N TYR A 100 -1.41 -3.76 -6.14
CA TYR A 100 -0.98 -3.20 -7.42
C TYR A 100 -1.50 -4.04 -8.59
N GLN A 101 -1.57 -3.43 -9.75
CA GLN A 101 -1.98 -4.09 -10.99
C GLN A 101 -0.96 -3.78 -12.07
N GLY A 102 -0.65 -4.78 -12.90
CA GLY A 102 0.36 -4.66 -13.94
C GLY A 102 1.79 -4.90 -13.43
N TYR A 103 2.76 -4.27 -14.08
CA TYR A 103 4.17 -4.37 -13.72
C TYR A 103 4.51 -3.43 -12.55
N PHE A 104 5.22 -3.95 -11.56
CA PHE A 104 5.72 -3.16 -10.45
C PHE A 104 7.14 -2.68 -10.76
N ALA A 105 7.26 -1.42 -11.17
CA ALA A 105 8.55 -0.83 -11.54
C ALA A 105 9.45 -0.59 -10.31
N ASP A 106 10.75 -0.56 -10.52
CA ASP A 106 11.68 -0.01 -9.53
C ASP A 106 11.45 1.51 -9.39
N LEU A 107 11.04 1.93 -8.19
CA LEU A 107 10.74 3.32 -7.86
C LEU A 107 11.90 4.04 -7.14
N SER A 108 13.09 3.43 -7.08
CA SER A 108 14.27 4.00 -6.42
C SER A 108 14.63 5.36 -7.01
N TYR A 109 14.48 5.50 -8.32
CA TYR A 109 14.63 6.74 -9.06
C TYR A 109 13.33 7.07 -9.80
N SER A 110 12.49 7.90 -9.19
CA SER A 110 11.17 8.23 -9.70
C SER A 110 10.82 9.70 -9.45
N VAL A 111 9.90 10.25 -10.24
CA VAL A 111 9.39 11.63 -10.09
C VAL A 111 7.93 11.58 -9.65
N GLY A 112 7.62 12.29 -8.56
CA GLY A 112 6.26 12.49 -8.09
C GLY A 112 5.60 13.67 -8.82
N ILE A 113 4.41 13.43 -9.41
CA ILE A 113 3.58 14.50 -9.95
C ILE A 113 2.38 14.67 -9.04
N VAL A 114 2.23 15.87 -8.50
CA VAL A 114 1.13 16.25 -7.58
C VAL A 114 0.42 17.45 -8.16
N GLY A 115 -0.90 17.45 -8.10
CA GLY A 115 -1.67 18.56 -8.62
C GLY A 115 -3.02 18.76 -7.94
N ALA A 116 -3.63 19.92 -8.16
CA ALA A 116 -4.95 20.25 -7.62
C ALA A 116 -6.04 19.36 -8.26
N ARG A 117 -7.12 19.12 -7.52
CA ARG A 117 -8.29 18.36 -8.02
C ARG A 117 -9.02 19.08 -9.15
N ARG A 118 -8.83 20.39 -9.30
CA ARG A 118 -9.38 21.21 -10.38
C ARG A 118 -8.27 21.99 -11.05
N CYS A 119 -8.16 21.88 -12.36
CA CYS A 119 -7.20 22.63 -13.16
C CYS A 119 -7.79 22.99 -14.54
N ASN A 120 -7.22 24.01 -15.17
CA ASN A 120 -7.59 24.38 -16.52
C ASN A 120 -6.94 23.47 -17.59
N GLN A 121 -7.34 23.61 -18.84
CA GLN A 121 -6.86 22.78 -19.94
C GLN A 121 -5.37 23.01 -20.24
N GLU A 122 -4.87 24.22 -20.00
CA GLU A 122 -3.46 24.55 -20.24
C GLU A 122 -2.55 23.78 -19.27
N VAL A 123 -2.89 23.77 -17.96
CA VAL A 123 -2.17 23.00 -16.95
C VAL A 123 -2.21 21.49 -17.26
N LYS A 124 -3.33 20.96 -17.78
CA LYS A 124 -3.41 19.56 -18.21
C LYS A 124 -2.42 19.25 -19.33
N LYS A 125 -2.33 20.10 -20.36
CA LYS A 125 -1.38 19.94 -21.46
C LYS A 125 0.07 19.98 -20.97
N GLN A 126 0.41 20.94 -20.11
CA GLN A 126 1.75 21.04 -19.53
C GLN A 126 2.11 19.79 -18.70
N CYS A 127 1.17 19.29 -17.90
CA CYS A 127 1.38 18.07 -17.11
C CYS A 127 1.69 16.86 -18.02
N VAL A 128 0.92 16.70 -19.11
CA VAL A 128 1.16 15.64 -20.09
C VAL A 128 2.55 15.77 -20.73
N GLN A 129 2.95 16.98 -21.14
CA GLN A 129 4.27 17.23 -21.76
C GLN A 129 5.42 16.91 -20.80
N ILE A 130 5.31 17.34 -19.54
CA ILE A 130 6.29 17.06 -18.50
C ILE A 130 6.38 15.55 -18.25
N THR A 131 5.24 14.87 -18.12
CA THR A 131 5.19 13.41 -17.92
C THR A 131 5.85 12.67 -19.08
N GLN A 132 5.54 13.03 -20.32
CA GLN A 132 6.15 12.44 -21.52
C GLN A 132 7.66 12.62 -21.54
N SER A 133 8.16 13.78 -21.10
CA SER A 133 9.59 14.04 -21.03
C SER A 133 10.30 13.06 -20.10
N TYR A 134 9.74 12.79 -18.91
CA TYR A 134 10.32 11.81 -17.96
C TYR A 134 10.20 10.38 -18.47
N VAL A 135 9.03 10.00 -19.01
CA VAL A 135 8.81 8.65 -19.56
C VAL A 135 9.79 8.33 -20.71
N ARG A 136 10.05 9.30 -21.62
CA ARG A 136 11.05 9.13 -22.69
C ARG A 136 12.48 8.95 -22.18
N GLN A 137 12.77 9.41 -20.98
CA GLN A 137 14.06 9.20 -20.30
C GLN A 137 14.09 7.91 -19.45
N GLY A 138 13.03 7.10 -19.49
CA GLY A 138 12.92 5.88 -18.69
C GLY A 138 12.69 6.13 -17.20
N ILE A 139 12.29 7.35 -16.82
CA ILE A 139 12.06 7.72 -15.41
C ILE A 139 10.61 7.44 -15.05
N PRO A 140 10.35 6.54 -14.08
CA PRO A 140 9.01 6.27 -13.59
C PRO A 140 8.34 7.51 -12.99
N VAL A 141 7.07 7.72 -13.32
CA VAL A 141 6.26 8.80 -12.75
C VAL A 141 5.27 8.23 -11.77
N VAL A 142 5.26 8.78 -10.56
CA VAL A 142 4.35 8.41 -9.46
C VAL A 142 3.36 9.53 -9.24
N SER A 143 2.09 9.18 -9.10
CA SER A 143 1.00 10.14 -8.96
C SER A 143 -0.05 9.64 -7.98
N GLY A 144 -0.67 10.57 -7.22
CA GLY A 144 -1.76 10.28 -6.27
C GLY A 144 -3.13 10.08 -6.93
N MET A 145 -3.22 10.07 -8.28
CA MET A 145 -4.47 9.85 -9.04
C MET A 145 -5.57 10.88 -8.77
N ALA A 146 -5.21 12.16 -8.52
CA ALA A 146 -6.20 13.23 -8.40
C ALA A 146 -7.01 13.41 -9.69
N LYS A 147 -8.33 13.42 -9.55
CA LYS A 147 -9.37 13.12 -10.56
C LYS A 147 -9.25 13.84 -11.93
N GLU A 148 -8.53 14.95 -12.04
CA GLU A 148 -8.49 15.76 -13.26
C GLU A 148 -7.11 15.91 -13.93
N ILE A 149 -6.01 15.78 -13.19
CA ILE A 149 -4.66 15.92 -13.76
C ILE A 149 -4.03 14.56 -13.99
N GLU A 150 -4.16 13.69 -13.02
CA GLU A 150 -3.33 12.49 -12.88
C GLU A 150 -3.73 11.30 -13.77
N PRO A 151 -5.02 11.04 -14.09
CA PRO A 151 -5.38 9.95 -14.98
C PRO A 151 -4.81 10.12 -16.41
N GLN A 152 -4.65 11.35 -16.87
CA GLN A 152 -4.09 11.64 -18.20
C GLN A 152 -2.57 11.43 -18.23
N CYS A 153 -1.88 11.61 -17.08
CA CYS A 153 -0.46 11.37 -16.96
C CYS A 153 -0.15 9.86 -16.81
N VAL A 154 -1.02 9.11 -16.10
CA VAL A 154 -0.80 7.68 -15.79
C VAL A 154 -1.28 6.74 -16.91
N SER A 155 -2.23 7.17 -17.76
CA SER A 155 -2.72 6.35 -18.90
C SER A 155 -1.70 6.20 -20.04
N MET A 156 -0.58 6.89 -19.99
CA MET A 156 0.51 6.66 -20.91
C MET A 156 1.21 5.35 -20.54
N LYS A 157 0.78 4.26 -21.18
CA LYS A 157 1.60 3.05 -21.25
C LYS A 157 2.93 3.46 -21.88
N ALA A 158 4.02 3.32 -21.14
CA ALA A 158 5.30 3.18 -21.77
C ALA A 158 5.23 1.86 -22.55
N ASP A 159 5.04 1.92 -23.85
CA ASP A 159 5.41 0.83 -24.74
C ASP A 159 6.94 0.79 -24.69
N ILE A 160 7.45 0.13 -23.67
CA ILE A 160 8.86 -0.24 -23.57
C ILE A 160 8.95 -1.50 -24.43
N LEU A 161 9.47 -1.35 -25.63
CA LEU A 161 10.00 -2.41 -26.47
C LEU A 161 11.11 -3.18 -25.75
#